data_07fe1edf244bb68ab39114cffdfcb27b
#
_entry.id   07fe1edf244bb68ab39114cffdfcb27b
#
_cell.length_a   1.000
_cell.length_b   1.000
_cell.length_c   1.000
_cell.angle_alpha   90.00
_cell.angle_beta   90.00
_cell.angle_gamma   90.00
#
_symmetry.space_group_name_H-M   'P 1'
#
loop_
_entity.id
_entity.type
_entity.pdbx_description
1 polymer ?
#
loop_
_entity_poly.entity_id
_entity_poly.type
_entity_poly.pdbx_seq_one_letter_code
_entity_poly.pdbx_strand_id
1 'polypeptide(L)'
;WTKIYVQSILPVNGVDTKAKAKNHWKKGAEIIEANKLIEALCEGRKNVLYIDVYSALVDQKGMLDKRYTNDGLHLMGEGYLAWKEVIEKYVK
;
A
#
# COMPACT_ATOMS: atom_id res chain seq x y z
N TRP A 1 -25.56 10.68 2.98
CA TRP A 1 -24.27 10.88 3.58
C TRP A 1 -23.41 9.65 3.41
N THR A 2 -22.47 9.79 2.51
CA THR A 2 -21.65 8.68 2.06
C THR A 2 -20.25 8.78 2.66
N LYS A 3 -19.74 7.67 3.17
CA LYS A 3 -18.34 7.57 3.58
C LYS A 3 -17.52 7.13 2.39
N ILE A 4 -16.39 7.78 2.20
CA ILE A 4 -15.43 7.45 1.15
C ILE A 4 -14.15 6.94 1.82
N TYR A 5 -13.70 5.76 1.42
CA TYR A 5 -12.46 5.18 1.92
C TYR A 5 -11.39 5.30 0.85
N VAL A 6 -10.30 5.96 1.19
CA VAL A 6 -9.18 6.15 0.26
C VAL A 6 -8.01 5.31 0.75
N GLN A 7 -7.65 4.31 -0.03
CA GLN A 7 -6.56 3.40 0.30
C GLN A 7 -5.22 4.00 -0.14
N SER A 8 -4.18 3.78 0.68
CA SER A 8 -2.82 4.18 0.32
C SER A 8 -2.34 3.41 -0.91
N ILE A 9 -1.35 3.95 -1.61
CA ILE A 9 -0.65 3.24 -2.65
C ILE A 9 0.20 2.15 -1.98
N LEU A 10 0.27 0.98 -2.58
CA LEU A 10 1.00 -0.16 -2.03
C LEU A 10 2.50 -0.02 -2.25
N PRO A 11 3.33 -0.62 -1.37
CA PRO A 11 4.78 -0.64 -1.61
C PRO A 11 5.12 -1.54 -2.79
N VAL A 12 6.36 -1.41 -3.26
CA VAL A 12 6.91 -2.28 -4.32
C VAL A 12 8.22 -2.89 -3.83
N ASN A 13 8.63 -4.00 -4.43
CA ASN A 13 9.90 -4.64 -4.12
C ASN A 13 10.65 -4.97 -5.40
N GLY A 14 11.62 -4.14 -5.75
CA GLY A 14 12.44 -4.31 -6.93
C GLY A 14 13.78 -4.98 -6.67
N VAL A 15 14.08 -5.31 -5.42
CA VAL A 15 15.36 -5.91 -5.04
C VAL A 15 15.30 -7.44 -5.08
N ASP A 16 14.27 -8.00 -4.45
CA ASP A 16 14.12 -9.45 -4.28
C ASP A 16 13.18 -10.10 -5.30
N THR A 17 12.69 -9.33 -6.27
CA THR A 17 11.64 -9.78 -7.19
C THR A 17 11.89 -9.30 -8.60
N LYS A 18 10.96 -9.63 -9.51
CA LYS A 18 11.02 -9.24 -10.92
C LYS A 18 10.72 -7.75 -11.17
N ALA A 19 10.27 -7.01 -10.16
CA ALA A 19 9.94 -5.59 -10.33
C ALA A 19 11.14 -4.76 -10.78
N LYS A 20 12.36 -5.18 -10.43
CA LYS A 20 13.59 -4.52 -10.83
C LYS A 20 13.71 -4.43 -12.35
N ALA A 21 13.32 -5.49 -13.06
CA ALA A 21 13.40 -5.54 -14.52
C ALA A 21 12.49 -4.51 -15.19
N LYS A 22 11.46 -4.04 -14.49
CA LYS A 22 10.50 -3.07 -14.99
C LYS A 22 10.73 -1.67 -14.41
N ASN A 23 11.85 -1.45 -13.74
CA ASN A 23 12.21 -0.17 -13.10
C ASN A 23 11.23 0.32 -12.01
N HIS A 24 10.33 -0.51 -11.55
CA HIS A 24 9.38 -0.12 -10.50
C HIS A 24 10.03 -0.01 -9.13
N TRP A 25 11.19 -0.64 -8.95
CA TRP A 25 11.91 -0.63 -7.68
C TRP A 25 12.38 0.77 -7.26
N LYS A 26 12.42 1.72 -8.20
CA LYS A 26 12.84 3.10 -7.93
C LYS A 26 11.72 3.95 -7.33
N LYS A 27 10.51 3.41 -7.22
CA LYS A 27 9.32 4.19 -6.85
C LYS A 27 9.05 4.28 -5.34
N GLY A 28 9.84 3.60 -4.51
CA GLY A 28 9.58 3.54 -3.07
C GLY A 28 9.42 4.90 -2.40
N ALA A 29 10.37 5.81 -2.59
CA ALA A 29 10.32 7.14 -1.98
C ALA A 29 9.15 7.96 -2.52
N GLU A 30 8.86 7.85 -3.81
CA GLU A 30 7.73 8.55 -4.44
C GLU A 30 6.40 8.07 -3.88
N ILE A 31 6.29 6.77 -3.61
CA ILE A 31 5.09 6.17 -3.02
C ILE A 31 4.85 6.73 -1.62
N ILE A 32 5.90 6.82 -0.80
CA ILE A 32 5.81 7.36 0.55
C ILE A 32 5.33 8.82 0.51
N GLU A 33 5.91 9.64 -0.37
CA GLU A 33 5.51 11.03 -0.51
C GLU A 33 4.07 11.16 -1.01
N ALA A 34 3.69 10.36 -2.00
CA ALA A 34 2.33 10.36 -2.52
C ALA A 34 1.33 9.99 -1.44
N ASN A 35 1.63 8.99 -0.61
CA ASN A 35 0.74 8.57 0.47
C ASN A 35 0.58 9.66 1.54
N LYS A 36 1.64 10.42 1.84
CA LYS A 36 1.54 11.55 2.76
C LYS A 36 0.60 12.62 2.24
N LEU A 37 0.67 12.91 0.93
CA LEU A 37 -0.21 13.90 0.30
C LEU A 37 -1.66 13.42 0.29
N ILE A 38 -1.89 12.14 0.00
CA ILE A 38 -3.23 11.56 0.00
C ILE A 38 -3.84 11.63 1.40
N GLU A 39 -3.08 11.26 2.42
CA GLU A 39 -3.54 11.31 3.80
C GLU A 39 -3.90 12.73 4.22
N ALA A 40 -3.06 13.70 3.86
CA ALA A 40 -3.30 15.09 4.18
C ALA A 40 -4.58 15.61 3.52
N LEU A 41 -4.84 15.20 2.29
CA LEU A 41 -6.08 15.57 1.60
C LEU A 41 -7.31 14.98 2.28
N CYS A 42 -7.20 13.77 2.80
CA CYS A 42 -8.31 13.11 3.49
C CYS A 42 -8.65 13.79 4.83
N GLU A 43 -7.64 14.25 5.55
CA GLU A 43 -7.82 14.88 6.87
C GLU A 43 -8.72 16.11 6.83
N GLY A 44 -8.75 16.81 5.72
CA GLY A 44 -9.59 18.01 5.58
C GLY A 44 -11.06 17.73 5.29
N ARG A 45 -11.47 16.47 5.20
CA ARG A 45 -12.82 16.10 4.77
C ARG A 45 -13.48 15.17 5.77
N LYS A 46 -14.70 15.52 6.19
CA LYS A 46 -15.41 14.78 7.25
C LYS A 46 -15.84 13.38 6.87
N ASN A 47 -16.14 13.16 5.59
CA ASN A 47 -16.66 11.87 5.12
C ASN A 47 -15.63 11.05 4.36
N VAL A 48 -14.36 11.45 4.42
CA VAL A 48 -13.27 10.74 3.71
C VAL A 48 -12.31 10.18 4.75
N LEU A 49 -12.07 8.87 4.67
CA LEU A 49 -11.19 8.16 5.60
C LEU A 49 -10.02 7.55 4.83
N TYR A 50 -8.81 7.85 5.28
CA TYR A 50 -7.59 7.27 4.71
C TYR A 50 -7.33 5.91 5.34
N ILE A 51 -7.03 4.91 4.52
CA ILE A 51 -6.69 3.57 4.99
C ILE A 51 -5.22 3.30 4.66
N ASP A 52 -4.41 3.15 5.70
CA ASP A 52 -2.98 2.89 5.54
C ASP A 52 -2.74 1.39 5.35
N VAL A 53 -2.85 0.94 4.11
CA VAL A 53 -2.54 -0.45 3.74
C VAL A 53 -1.04 -0.62 3.55
N TYR A 54 -0.34 0.44 3.17
CA TYR A 54 1.12 0.41 2.94
C TYR A 54 1.87 -0.18 4.13
N SER A 55 1.59 0.32 5.33
CA SER A 55 2.30 -0.11 6.54
C SER A 55 2.12 -1.58 6.88
N ALA A 56 0.98 -2.17 6.47
CA ALA A 56 0.71 -3.58 6.73
C ALA A 56 1.44 -4.52 5.76
N LEU A 57 1.89 -4.00 4.62
CA LEU A 57 2.49 -4.81 3.57
C LEU A 57 3.99 -4.58 3.38
N VAL A 58 4.53 -3.57 4.04
CA VAL A 58 5.94 -3.22 3.88
C VAL A 58 6.81 -4.06 4.83
N ASP A 59 8.02 -4.42 4.38
CA ASP A 59 8.98 -5.13 5.20
C ASP A 59 9.86 -4.16 5.99
N GLN A 60 10.87 -4.68 6.69
CA GLN A 60 11.77 -3.87 7.51
C GLN A 60 12.65 -2.92 6.68
N LYS A 61 12.78 -3.21 5.38
CA LYS A 61 13.58 -2.39 4.47
C LYS A 61 12.76 -1.32 3.76
N GLY A 62 11.47 -1.25 4.03
CA GLY A 62 10.57 -0.29 3.37
C GLY A 62 10.07 -0.74 2.01
N MET A 63 10.12 -2.03 1.72
CA MET A 63 9.68 -2.60 0.45
C MET A 63 8.50 -3.53 0.67
N LEU A 64 7.73 -3.79 -0.40
CA LEU A 64 6.66 -4.79 -0.34
C LEU A 64 7.26 -6.13 0.09
N ASP A 65 6.73 -6.69 1.18
CA ASP A 65 7.24 -7.93 1.73
C ASP A 65 7.10 -9.06 0.70
N LYS A 66 8.19 -9.75 0.45
CA LYS A 66 8.24 -10.80 -0.58
C LYS A 66 7.30 -11.98 -0.30
N ARG A 67 6.82 -12.12 0.95
CA ARG A 67 5.80 -13.13 1.27
C ARG A 67 4.47 -12.82 0.62
N TYR A 68 4.24 -11.55 0.26
CA TYR A 68 2.95 -11.05 -0.24
C TYR A 68 2.93 -10.89 -1.75
N THR A 69 4.04 -11.14 -2.42
CA THR A 69 4.15 -10.89 -3.85
C THR A 69 5.12 -11.88 -4.49
N ASN A 70 4.95 -12.14 -5.79
CA ASN A 70 5.93 -12.90 -6.54
C ASN A 70 6.67 -12.06 -7.58
N ASP A 71 6.10 -10.93 -7.99
CA ASP A 71 6.71 -10.06 -8.99
C ASP A 71 7.18 -8.71 -8.43
N GLY A 72 6.90 -8.42 -7.16
CA GLY A 72 7.27 -7.17 -6.53
C GLY A 72 6.28 -6.03 -6.74
N LEU A 73 5.19 -6.28 -7.43
CA LEU A 73 4.19 -5.29 -7.78
C LEU A 73 2.78 -5.67 -7.35
N HIS A 74 2.37 -6.90 -7.62
CA HIS A 74 1.03 -7.40 -7.38
C HIS A 74 0.98 -8.28 -6.15
N LEU A 75 -0.13 -8.22 -5.40
CA LEU A 75 -0.33 -9.07 -4.23
C LEU A 75 -0.68 -10.49 -4.66
N MET A 76 -0.21 -11.45 -3.86
CA MET A 76 -0.51 -12.87 -4.02
C MET A 76 -1.01 -13.40 -2.67
N GLY A 77 -1.81 -14.45 -2.70
CA GLY A 77 -2.28 -15.20 -1.54
C GLY A 77 -2.26 -14.48 -0.19
N GLU A 78 -1.15 -14.61 0.56
CA GLU A 78 -1.01 -14.00 1.88
C GLU A 78 -1.06 -12.47 1.85
N GLY A 79 -0.64 -11.86 0.73
CA GLY A 79 -0.72 -10.41 0.56
C GLY A 79 -2.17 -9.94 0.51
N TYR A 80 -3.02 -10.67 -0.19
CA TYR A 80 -4.46 -10.36 -0.21
C TYR A 80 -5.09 -10.54 1.16
N LEU A 81 -4.68 -11.55 1.91
CA LEU A 81 -5.18 -11.75 3.27
C LEU A 81 -4.78 -10.61 4.20
N ALA A 82 -3.54 -10.16 4.11
CA ALA A 82 -3.06 -9.03 4.90
C ALA A 82 -3.81 -7.75 4.53
N TRP A 83 -4.02 -7.52 3.24
CA TRP A 83 -4.81 -6.38 2.75
C TRP A 83 -6.24 -6.43 3.28
N LYS A 84 -6.86 -7.60 3.19
CA LYS A 84 -8.24 -7.81 3.65
C LYS A 84 -8.38 -7.51 5.13
N GLU A 85 -7.44 -7.95 5.97
CA GLU A 85 -7.47 -7.69 7.41
C GLU A 85 -7.49 -6.18 7.72
N VAL A 86 -6.70 -5.41 6.98
CA VAL A 86 -6.67 -3.96 7.17
C VAL A 86 -8.01 -3.35 6.78
N ILE A 87 -8.53 -3.71 5.61
CA ILE A 87 -9.77 -3.16 5.09
C ILE A 87 -10.95 -3.47 6.02
N GLU A 88 -11.02 -4.69 6.55
CA GLU A 88 -12.10 -5.11 7.44
C GLU A 88 -12.22 -4.28 8.72
N LYS A 89 -11.12 -3.68 9.17
CA LYS A 89 -11.14 -2.81 10.35
C LYS A 89 -11.87 -1.50 10.11
N TYR A 90 -11.92 -1.06 8.86
CA TYR A 90 -12.52 0.22 8.48
C TYR A 90 -13.90 0.06 7.87
N VAL A 91 -14.09 -0.98 7.08
CA VAL A 91 -15.34 -1.21 6.34
C VAL A 91 -16.10 -2.34 7.02
N LYS A 92 -17.16 -1.98 7.72
CA LYS A 92 -18.02 -2.96 8.41
C LYS A 92 -19.42 -2.93 7.81
#